data_e657675b0845528ca00b28816ce6dcc1
#
_entry.id   e657675b0845528ca00b28816ce6dcc1
#
_cell.length_a   1.000
_cell.length_b   1.000
_cell.length_c   1.000
_cell.angle_alpha   90.00
_cell.angle_beta   90.00
_cell.angle_gamma   90.00
#
_symmetry.space_group_name_H-M   'P 1'
#
loop_
_entity.id
_entity.type
_entity.pdbx_description
1 polymer ?
#
loop_
_entity_poly.entity_id
_entity_poly.type
_entity_poly.pdbx_seq_one_letter_code
_entity_poly.pdbx_strand_id
1 'polypeptide(L)'
;MFDTFFKSRQSRPAGTRLLASALLVAAVSVSLPALAQGTFPSKPIRMIVSVGAGGATDSMARRLADKLSKSLNTPVFVENQPGGSGVIAAQTVARAAPDGYTLLIGTNTTHAGNASFLKNMPYDPINDFEPISRLGIAALVLGVNSAVPATNVQEFVVYAKANPGKLSFGSGTGSARLASEMLKAKTGIDMLSVPYKSNVQALTDLRGGQIQMLMGDIALMLPQIRSGAVKGLGVSSARRSAAMPDMPTLAEAGVPGYELVGFIAAFAPAKTPEPVVRRLNQEIVKILREKDFADSLAAAGVDAAPTTPAELRDWVISETKKWHDLARAANIQPE
;
A
#
# COMPACT_ATOMS: atom_id res chain seq x y z
N MET A 1 10.97 -11.75 112.75
CA MET A 1 9.89 -10.81 113.02
C MET A 1 9.57 -10.08 111.74
N PHE A 2 8.38 -10.35 111.22
CA PHE A 2 7.66 -9.79 110.01
C PHE A 2 8.30 -10.00 108.63
N ASP A 3 7.74 -11.07 107.99
CA ASP A 3 7.68 -11.28 106.55
C ASP A 3 6.68 -10.36 105.87
N THR A 4 6.96 -9.99 104.71
CA THR A 4 5.94 -9.50 103.81
C THR A 4 6.17 -10.01 102.36
N PHE A 5 5.29 -10.89 101.88
CA PHE A 5 5.22 -11.43 100.57
C PHE A 5 4.87 -10.35 99.53
N PHE A 6 5.63 -10.24 98.48
CA PHE A 6 5.24 -9.51 97.30
C PHE A 6 4.97 -10.49 96.13
N LYS A 7 3.71 -10.59 95.71
CA LYS A 7 3.25 -11.29 94.49
C LYS A 7 3.55 -10.42 93.29
N SER A 8 4.41 -10.82 92.41
CA SER A 8 4.62 -10.21 91.11
C SER A 8 3.48 -10.69 90.14
N ARG A 9 2.68 -9.74 89.62
CA ARG A 9 1.77 -9.91 88.48
C ARG A 9 2.57 -9.69 87.21
N GLN A 10 2.73 -10.78 86.41
CA GLN A 10 3.21 -10.64 85.04
C GLN A 10 2.11 -10.09 84.14
N SER A 11 2.23 -8.90 83.63
CA SER A 11 1.41 -8.33 82.58
C SER A 11 1.95 -8.82 81.21
N ARG A 12 1.10 -9.52 80.46
CA ARG A 12 1.35 -9.90 79.07
C ARG A 12 1.16 -8.67 78.16
N PRO A 13 2.05 -8.40 77.22
CA PRO A 13 1.90 -7.24 76.31
C PRO A 13 0.81 -7.54 75.26
N ALA A 14 -0.13 -6.61 75.15
CA ALA A 14 -1.24 -6.63 74.23
C ALA A 14 -0.87 -6.25 72.77
N GLY A 15 0.45 -6.25 72.45
CA GLY A 15 0.96 -5.74 71.17
C GLY A 15 0.99 -6.73 69.99
N THR A 16 0.85 -8.03 70.23
CA THR A 16 1.15 -9.05 69.22
C THR A 16 -0.08 -9.45 68.36
N ARG A 17 -1.28 -9.03 68.72
CA ARG A 17 -2.52 -9.36 67.94
C ARG A 17 -2.91 -8.35 66.88
N LEU A 18 -2.37 -7.13 66.90
CA LEU A 18 -2.62 -6.08 65.92
C LEU A 18 -1.75 -6.18 64.66
N LEU A 19 -0.59 -6.78 64.73
CA LEU A 19 0.35 -6.95 63.61
C LEU A 19 -0.05 -8.14 62.70
N ALA A 20 -0.74 -9.15 63.19
CA ALA A 20 -1.20 -10.27 62.36
C ALA A 20 -2.42 -9.93 61.51
N SER A 21 -3.25 -8.99 61.94
CA SER A 21 -4.46 -8.54 61.18
C SER A 21 -4.10 -7.53 60.05
N ALA A 22 -3.01 -6.80 60.15
CA ALA A 22 -2.56 -5.86 59.15
C ALA A 22 -1.89 -6.55 57.95
N LEU A 23 -1.27 -7.70 58.12
CA LEU A 23 -0.65 -8.47 57.04
C LEU A 23 -1.65 -9.25 56.17
N LEU A 24 -2.85 -9.56 56.69
CA LEU A 24 -3.89 -10.26 55.93
C LEU A 24 -4.70 -9.35 55.03
N VAL A 25 -4.74 -8.02 55.28
CA VAL A 25 -5.43 -7.02 54.46
C VAL A 25 -4.57 -6.55 53.30
N ALA A 26 -3.24 -6.63 53.42
CA ALA A 26 -2.31 -6.24 52.33
C ALA A 26 -2.20 -7.28 51.18
N ALA A 27 -2.63 -8.54 51.42
CA ALA A 27 -2.53 -9.64 50.43
C ALA A 27 -3.72 -9.69 49.43
N VAL A 28 -4.79 -8.89 49.62
CA VAL A 28 -6.00 -8.94 48.79
C VAL A 28 -6.03 -7.83 47.71
N SER A 29 -5.04 -6.94 47.67
CA SER A 29 -5.14 -5.73 46.83
C SER A 29 -4.31 -5.76 45.54
N VAL A 30 -3.83 -6.88 45.05
CA VAL A 30 -3.14 -6.98 43.74
C VAL A 30 -3.75 -8.08 42.88
N SER A 31 -5.07 -8.12 42.85
CA SER A 31 -5.76 -8.65 41.67
C SER A 31 -5.98 -7.47 40.73
N LEU A 32 -4.93 -7.06 40.04
CA LEU A 32 -5.11 -6.30 38.81
C LEU A 32 -6.06 -7.14 37.95
N PRO A 33 -7.23 -6.62 37.54
CA PRO A 33 -7.99 -7.31 36.53
C PRO A 33 -7.03 -7.45 35.35
N ALA A 34 -6.63 -8.67 35.01
CA ALA A 34 -6.22 -8.97 33.67
C ALA A 34 -7.39 -8.47 32.83
N LEU A 35 -7.26 -7.26 32.27
CA LEU A 35 -8.17 -6.76 31.26
C LEU A 35 -8.23 -7.88 30.26
N ALA A 36 -9.33 -8.63 30.28
CA ALA A 36 -9.68 -9.55 29.24
C ALA A 36 -9.63 -8.70 27.98
N GLN A 37 -8.49 -8.72 27.30
CA GLN A 37 -8.39 -8.16 25.96
C GLN A 37 -9.38 -8.96 25.16
N GLY A 38 -10.60 -8.39 25.01
CA GLY A 38 -11.66 -9.00 24.24
C GLY A 38 -11.05 -9.45 22.92
N THR A 39 -11.41 -10.64 22.48
CA THR A 39 -10.87 -11.21 21.24
C THR A 39 -11.06 -10.21 20.11
N PHE A 40 -9.95 -9.69 19.56
CA PHE A 40 -10.01 -8.82 18.40
C PHE A 40 -10.53 -9.59 17.17
N PRO A 41 -11.48 -9.01 16.40
CA PRO A 41 -12.20 -7.75 16.60
C PRO A 41 -13.48 -7.93 17.42
N SER A 42 -13.87 -6.92 18.22
CA SER A 42 -15.11 -6.86 19.01
C SER A 42 -16.03 -5.70 18.64
N LYS A 43 -15.60 -4.82 17.73
CA LYS A 43 -16.36 -3.66 17.20
C LYS A 43 -16.08 -3.49 15.70
N PRO A 44 -16.90 -2.74 14.95
CA PRO A 44 -16.70 -2.53 13.53
C PRO A 44 -15.32 -1.96 13.18
N ILE A 45 -14.74 -2.44 12.06
CA ILE A 45 -13.47 -1.98 11.50
C ILE A 45 -13.75 -0.98 10.39
N ARG A 46 -13.06 0.16 10.40
CA ARG A 46 -13.10 1.21 9.39
C ARG A 46 -11.91 1.11 8.47
N MET A 47 -12.16 0.98 7.17
CA MET A 47 -11.16 0.93 6.11
C MET A 47 -11.15 2.27 5.36
N ILE A 48 -10.17 3.12 5.63
CA ILE A 48 -9.98 4.40 4.95
C ILE A 48 -9.28 4.15 3.61
N VAL A 49 -9.90 4.60 2.52
CA VAL A 49 -9.35 4.48 1.16
C VAL A 49 -8.86 5.84 0.68
N SER A 50 -7.60 5.91 0.28
CA SER A 50 -6.91 7.16 -0.08
C SER A 50 -7.32 7.75 -1.44
N VAL A 51 -8.24 7.10 -2.15
CA VAL A 51 -8.72 7.53 -3.48
C VAL A 51 -10.25 7.67 -3.50
N GLY A 52 -10.75 8.34 -4.53
CA GLY A 52 -12.20 8.47 -4.75
C GLY A 52 -12.90 7.14 -5.02
N ALA A 53 -14.21 7.12 -4.80
CA ALA A 53 -15.05 5.95 -5.04
C ALA A 53 -15.11 5.58 -6.54
N GLY A 54 -15.31 4.30 -6.84
CA GLY A 54 -15.56 3.75 -8.19
C GLY A 54 -14.31 3.33 -8.97
N GLY A 55 -13.10 3.60 -8.47
CA GLY A 55 -11.85 3.12 -9.08
C GLY A 55 -11.48 1.69 -8.65
N ALA A 56 -10.42 1.13 -9.24
CA ALA A 56 -9.95 -0.23 -8.94
C ALA A 56 -9.61 -0.43 -7.45
N THR A 57 -8.95 0.54 -6.82
CA THR A 57 -8.60 0.50 -5.39
C THR A 57 -9.84 0.50 -4.51
N ASP A 58 -10.86 1.33 -4.80
CA ASP A 58 -12.12 1.36 -4.05
C ASP A 58 -12.91 0.06 -4.22
N SER A 59 -13.03 -0.43 -5.45
CA SER A 59 -13.71 -1.69 -5.75
C SER A 59 -13.06 -2.87 -5.03
N MET A 60 -11.73 -2.93 -5.01
CA MET A 60 -10.98 -3.94 -4.25
C MET A 60 -11.23 -3.81 -2.76
N ALA A 61 -11.14 -2.60 -2.20
CA ALA A 61 -11.34 -2.36 -0.78
C ALA A 61 -12.74 -2.81 -0.32
N ARG A 62 -13.79 -2.52 -1.10
CA ARG A 62 -15.17 -2.95 -0.78
C ARG A 62 -15.33 -4.47 -0.81
N ARG A 63 -14.81 -5.13 -1.84
CA ARG A 63 -14.83 -6.60 -1.92
C ARG A 63 -14.05 -7.24 -0.77
N LEU A 64 -12.90 -6.68 -0.42
CA LEU A 64 -12.11 -7.12 0.72
C LEU A 64 -12.87 -6.93 2.03
N ALA A 65 -13.51 -5.77 2.22
CA ALA A 65 -14.31 -5.47 3.41
C ALA A 65 -15.49 -6.45 3.57
N ASP A 66 -16.20 -6.78 2.49
CA ASP A 66 -17.29 -7.75 2.51
C ASP A 66 -16.83 -9.15 2.94
N LYS A 67 -15.69 -9.62 2.40
CA LYS A 67 -15.11 -10.92 2.76
C LYS A 67 -14.54 -10.92 4.19
N LEU A 68 -13.84 -9.84 4.60
CA LEU A 68 -13.34 -9.68 5.97
C LEU A 68 -14.47 -9.63 6.98
N SER A 69 -15.58 -8.95 6.67
CA SER A 69 -16.75 -8.90 7.56
C SER A 69 -17.28 -10.31 7.88
N LYS A 70 -17.29 -11.19 6.88
CA LYS A 70 -17.72 -12.59 7.03
C LYS A 70 -16.69 -13.41 7.82
N SER A 71 -15.41 -13.30 7.47
CA SER A 71 -14.35 -14.10 8.10
C SER A 71 -14.08 -13.70 9.55
N LEU A 72 -14.23 -12.42 9.88
CA LEU A 72 -14.03 -11.89 11.23
C LEU A 72 -15.33 -11.88 12.07
N ASN A 73 -16.47 -12.21 11.47
CA ASN A 73 -17.80 -12.07 12.08
C ASN A 73 -18.02 -10.68 12.71
N THR A 74 -17.55 -9.64 12.04
CA THR A 74 -17.56 -8.25 12.52
C THR A 74 -17.68 -7.31 11.32
N PRO A 75 -18.54 -6.29 11.36
CA PRO A 75 -18.70 -5.36 10.25
C PRO A 75 -17.38 -4.67 9.88
N VAL A 76 -17.04 -4.67 8.59
CA VAL A 76 -15.95 -3.89 8.01
C VAL A 76 -16.53 -2.98 6.95
N PHE A 77 -16.30 -1.69 7.04
CA PHE A 77 -16.86 -0.72 6.11
C PHE A 77 -15.78 0.18 5.50
N VAL A 78 -16.03 0.59 4.26
CA VAL A 78 -15.11 1.43 3.48
C VAL A 78 -15.54 2.88 3.56
N GLU A 79 -14.59 3.75 3.82
CA GLU A 79 -14.73 5.20 3.79
C GLU A 79 -13.68 5.81 2.85
N ASN A 80 -14.12 6.49 1.80
CA ASN A 80 -13.21 7.15 0.87
C ASN A 80 -12.86 8.56 1.40
N GLN A 81 -11.55 8.84 1.53
CA GLN A 81 -11.02 10.15 1.89
C GLN A 81 -10.01 10.61 0.82
N PRO A 82 -10.48 11.01 -0.38
CA PRO A 82 -9.60 11.49 -1.43
C PRO A 82 -9.08 12.89 -1.12
N GLY A 83 -7.99 13.27 -1.77
CA GLY A 83 -7.45 14.63 -1.71
C GLY A 83 -5.97 14.69 -1.30
N GLY A 84 -5.27 15.73 -1.75
CA GLY A 84 -3.84 15.92 -1.49
C GLY A 84 -2.99 14.70 -1.89
N SER A 85 -3.27 14.06 -3.00
CA SER A 85 -2.58 12.80 -3.40
C SER A 85 -2.66 11.71 -2.31
N GLY A 86 -3.80 11.62 -1.60
CA GLY A 86 -4.03 10.63 -0.54
C GLY A 86 -3.46 11.03 0.84
N VAL A 87 -2.90 12.23 0.97
CA VAL A 87 -2.35 12.75 2.24
C VAL A 87 -3.42 12.80 3.33
N ILE A 88 -4.66 13.22 3.00
CA ILE A 88 -5.75 13.32 3.97
C ILE A 88 -6.04 11.96 4.62
N ALA A 89 -6.20 10.92 3.81
CA ALA A 89 -6.44 9.55 4.28
C ALA A 89 -5.28 9.02 5.13
N ALA A 90 -4.04 9.17 4.62
CA ALA A 90 -2.84 8.69 5.32
C ALA A 90 -2.69 9.37 6.69
N GLN A 91 -2.86 10.70 6.76
CA GLN A 91 -2.77 11.46 8.00
C GLN A 91 -3.90 11.09 9.00
N THR A 92 -5.11 10.85 8.50
CA THR A 92 -6.24 10.38 9.33
C THR A 92 -5.88 9.07 10.04
N VAL A 93 -5.30 8.11 9.31
CA VAL A 93 -4.94 6.80 9.88
C VAL A 93 -3.68 6.90 10.75
N ALA A 94 -2.65 7.64 10.34
CA ALA A 94 -1.43 7.82 11.14
C ALA A 94 -1.72 8.37 12.55
N ARG A 95 -2.80 9.17 12.70
CA ARG A 95 -3.25 9.76 13.98
C ARG A 95 -4.33 8.96 14.71
N ALA A 96 -4.82 7.87 14.14
CA ALA A 96 -5.85 7.05 14.76
C ALA A 96 -5.29 6.22 15.91
N ALA A 97 -6.19 5.71 16.76
CA ALA A 97 -5.80 4.81 17.84
C ALA A 97 -5.15 3.54 17.27
N PRO A 98 -4.04 3.06 17.84
CA PRO A 98 -3.34 1.87 17.36
C PRO A 98 -3.98 0.57 17.88
N ASP A 99 -5.28 0.41 17.63
CA ASP A 99 -6.10 -0.70 18.14
C ASP A 99 -6.57 -1.67 17.04
N GLY A 100 -6.21 -1.40 15.77
CA GLY A 100 -6.57 -2.21 14.61
C GLY A 100 -7.95 -1.97 14.03
N TYR A 101 -8.72 -1.02 14.57
CA TYR A 101 -10.09 -0.72 14.07
C TYR A 101 -10.16 0.40 13.03
N THR A 102 -9.04 1.06 12.76
CA THR A 102 -8.92 2.00 11.65
C THR A 102 -7.73 1.57 10.79
N LEU A 103 -8.01 1.23 9.53
CA LEU A 103 -7.02 0.75 8.58
C LEU A 103 -6.92 1.72 7.41
N LEU A 104 -5.75 1.82 6.80
CA LEU A 104 -5.55 2.52 5.54
C LEU A 104 -5.42 1.53 4.39
N ILE A 105 -6.17 1.76 3.34
CA ILE A 105 -5.87 1.22 2.01
C ILE A 105 -5.07 2.27 1.27
N GLY A 106 -3.77 2.12 1.39
CA GLY A 106 -2.78 3.01 0.79
C GLY A 106 -2.32 2.52 -0.58
N THR A 107 -1.59 3.38 -1.27
CA THR A 107 -1.05 3.12 -2.61
C THR A 107 0.42 3.51 -2.68
N ASN A 108 1.07 3.22 -3.81
CA ASN A 108 2.40 3.73 -4.09
C ASN A 108 2.49 5.27 -3.97
N THR A 109 1.41 6.01 -4.22
CA THR A 109 1.40 7.46 -4.04
C THR A 109 1.59 7.82 -2.57
N THR A 110 0.83 7.21 -1.65
CA THR A 110 0.90 7.52 -0.22
C THR A 110 2.16 6.99 0.47
N HIS A 111 2.72 5.86 0.01
CA HIS A 111 3.81 5.16 0.70
C HIS A 111 5.15 5.10 -0.07
N ALA A 112 5.23 5.78 -1.23
CA ALA A 112 6.48 5.91 -1.95
C ALA A 112 6.58 7.27 -2.66
N GLY A 113 5.59 7.65 -3.48
CA GLY A 113 5.65 8.83 -4.35
C GLY A 113 5.66 10.15 -3.59
N ASN A 114 4.75 10.32 -2.62
CA ASN A 114 4.61 11.60 -1.90
C ASN A 114 5.90 12.04 -1.22
N ALA A 115 6.72 11.11 -0.73
CA ALA A 115 8.03 11.40 -0.16
C ALA A 115 9.00 12.08 -1.15
N SER A 116 8.74 11.93 -2.46
CA SER A 116 9.56 12.52 -3.52
C SER A 116 8.92 13.75 -4.17
N PHE A 117 7.61 13.94 -3.99
CA PHE A 117 6.85 14.98 -4.69
C PHE A 117 6.40 16.12 -3.79
N LEU A 118 6.38 15.92 -2.47
CA LEU A 118 5.94 16.93 -1.51
C LEU A 118 7.12 17.46 -0.70
N LYS A 119 7.26 18.80 -0.64
CA LYS A 119 8.27 19.46 0.21
C LYS A 119 8.05 19.20 1.70
N ASN A 120 6.77 19.20 2.12
CA ASN A 120 6.39 19.07 3.51
C ASN A 120 5.39 17.92 3.64
N MET A 121 5.90 16.73 3.92
CA MET A 121 5.06 15.57 4.19
C MET A 121 4.55 15.59 5.63
N PRO A 122 3.22 15.56 5.86
CA PRO A 122 2.67 15.64 7.21
C PRO A 122 2.60 14.30 7.94
N TYR A 123 3.19 13.24 7.38
CA TYR A 123 3.33 11.90 7.95
C TYR A 123 4.60 11.22 7.43
N ASP A 124 5.11 10.24 8.18
CA ASP A 124 6.19 9.35 7.74
C ASP A 124 5.57 8.06 7.16
N PRO A 125 5.77 7.75 5.86
CA PRO A 125 5.15 6.59 5.22
C PRO A 125 5.65 5.24 5.76
N ILE A 126 6.76 5.23 6.50
CA ILE A 126 7.39 4.03 7.05
C ILE A 126 7.12 3.89 8.55
N ASN A 127 7.30 5.01 9.31
CA ASN A 127 7.32 4.95 10.76
C ASN A 127 5.97 5.27 11.42
N ASP A 128 5.03 5.92 10.72
CA ASP A 128 3.69 6.21 11.24
C ASP A 128 2.69 5.08 11.02
N PHE A 129 3.12 3.96 10.41
CA PHE A 129 2.25 2.83 10.07
C PHE A 129 2.85 1.48 10.44
N GLU A 130 1.96 0.55 10.80
CA GLU A 130 2.25 -0.89 10.82
C GLU A 130 1.74 -1.49 9.51
N PRO A 131 2.63 -2.07 8.67
CA PRO A 131 2.21 -2.76 7.45
C PRO A 131 1.44 -4.03 7.80
N ILE A 132 0.35 -4.29 7.06
CA ILE A 132 -0.44 -5.52 7.23
C ILE A 132 -0.16 -6.49 6.09
N SER A 133 -0.49 -6.10 4.86
CA SER A 133 -0.23 -6.89 3.65
C SER A 133 -0.30 -6.01 2.41
N ARG A 134 0.56 -6.27 1.44
CA ARG A 134 0.29 -5.83 0.08
C ARG A 134 -0.95 -6.58 -0.41
N LEU A 135 -1.86 -5.87 -1.07
CA LEU A 135 -3.10 -6.43 -1.58
C LEU A 135 -2.96 -6.79 -3.06
N GLY A 136 -2.29 -5.93 -3.80
CA GLY A 136 -2.08 -6.15 -5.22
C GLY A 136 -1.05 -5.21 -5.82
N ILE A 137 -0.63 -5.56 -7.01
CA ILE A 137 0.22 -4.74 -7.88
C ILE A 137 -0.55 -4.41 -9.15
N ALA A 138 -0.38 -3.18 -9.64
CA ALA A 138 -0.94 -2.70 -10.88
C ALA A 138 0.21 -2.38 -11.84
N ALA A 139 0.39 -3.20 -12.85
CA ALA A 139 1.35 -2.94 -13.90
C ALA A 139 0.82 -1.86 -14.87
N LEU A 140 1.76 -1.14 -15.47
CA LEU A 140 1.50 -0.29 -16.62
C LEU A 140 1.83 -1.06 -17.91
N VAL A 141 1.19 -0.68 -19.00
CA VAL A 141 1.49 -1.20 -20.33
C VAL A 141 2.18 -0.11 -21.13
N LEU A 142 3.31 -0.45 -21.74
CA LEU A 142 3.89 0.35 -22.80
C LEU A 142 3.03 0.22 -24.05
N GLY A 143 2.23 1.26 -24.30
CA GLY A 143 1.44 1.38 -25.51
C GLY A 143 2.03 2.41 -26.46
N VAL A 144 2.00 2.09 -27.75
CA VAL A 144 2.41 3.02 -28.82
C VAL A 144 1.29 3.21 -29.83
N ASN A 145 1.30 4.39 -30.49
CA ASN A 145 0.36 4.66 -31.58
C ASN A 145 0.49 3.62 -32.69
N SER A 146 -0.62 3.21 -33.30
CA SER A 146 -0.66 2.16 -34.34
C SER A 146 0.20 2.47 -35.56
N ALA A 147 0.44 3.76 -35.89
CA ALA A 147 1.30 4.18 -36.99
C ALA A 147 2.81 4.08 -36.69
N VAL A 148 3.20 3.94 -35.42
CA VAL A 148 4.62 3.72 -35.06
C VAL A 148 5.09 2.39 -35.67
N PRO A 149 6.18 2.37 -36.46
CA PRO A 149 6.65 1.16 -37.16
C PRO A 149 7.45 0.25 -36.19
N ALA A 150 6.78 -0.22 -35.13
CA ALA A 150 7.32 -1.12 -34.12
C ALA A 150 6.24 -2.10 -33.68
N THR A 151 6.61 -3.37 -33.52
CA THR A 151 5.75 -4.47 -33.03
C THR A 151 6.22 -5.05 -31.69
N ASN A 152 7.42 -4.65 -31.26
CA ASN A 152 8.04 -5.05 -30.00
C ASN A 152 8.88 -3.87 -29.42
N VAL A 153 9.37 -4.06 -28.19
CA VAL A 153 10.12 -3.04 -27.47
C VAL A 153 11.45 -2.68 -28.16
N GLN A 154 12.19 -3.67 -28.69
CA GLN A 154 13.46 -3.44 -29.35
C GLN A 154 13.28 -2.58 -30.60
N GLU A 155 12.31 -2.91 -31.45
CA GLU A 155 11.99 -2.12 -32.64
C GLU A 155 11.58 -0.68 -32.27
N PHE A 156 10.79 -0.52 -31.20
CA PHE A 156 10.44 0.80 -30.70
C PHE A 156 11.66 1.60 -30.24
N VAL A 157 12.57 0.97 -29.49
CA VAL A 157 13.82 1.61 -29.05
C VAL A 157 14.70 2.03 -30.23
N VAL A 158 14.85 1.16 -31.23
CA VAL A 158 15.60 1.46 -32.46
C VAL A 158 14.96 2.65 -33.19
N TYR A 159 13.64 2.62 -33.37
CA TYR A 159 12.91 3.71 -34.03
C TYR A 159 13.03 5.03 -33.27
N ALA A 160 12.90 5.01 -31.94
CA ALA A 160 13.04 6.19 -31.12
C ALA A 160 14.46 6.79 -31.15
N LYS A 161 15.50 5.93 -31.12
CA LYS A 161 16.89 6.38 -31.27
C LYS A 161 17.19 6.99 -32.64
N ALA A 162 16.53 6.54 -33.69
CA ALA A 162 16.65 7.12 -35.05
C ALA A 162 15.90 8.46 -35.18
N ASN A 163 15.07 8.83 -34.22
CA ASN A 163 14.25 10.04 -34.24
C ASN A 163 14.38 10.85 -32.92
N PRO A 164 15.60 11.25 -32.51
CA PRO A 164 15.80 11.92 -31.23
C PRO A 164 15.02 13.24 -31.17
N GLY A 165 14.30 13.48 -30.05
CA GLY A 165 13.51 14.68 -29.80
C GLY A 165 12.26 14.86 -30.69
N LYS A 166 11.98 13.93 -31.64
CA LYS A 166 10.81 14.01 -32.53
C LYS A 166 9.58 13.26 -32.01
N LEU A 167 9.78 12.31 -31.12
CA LEU A 167 8.72 11.52 -30.52
C LEU A 167 8.34 12.08 -29.16
N SER A 168 7.08 11.90 -28.77
CA SER A 168 6.59 12.34 -27.48
C SER A 168 5.87 11.21 -26.74
N PHE A 169 5.88 11.29 -25.41
CA PHE A 169 5.08 10.45 -24.56
C PHE A 169 4.13 11.28 -23.69
N GLY A 170 2.93 10.75 -23.46
CA GLY A 170 1.96 11.36 -22.57
C GLY A 170 2.09 10.86 -21.13
N SER A 171 1.80 11.73 -20.17
CA SER A 171 1.72 11.36 -18.77
C SER A 171 0.59 12.09 -18.06
N GLY A 172 -0.43 11.34 -17.66
CA GLY A 172 -1.57 11.84 -16.86
C GLY A 172 -1.50 11.46 -15.39
N THR A 173 -0.44 10.75 -14.96
CA THR A 173 -0.16 10.37 -13.58
C THR A 173 1.34 10.38 -13.30
N GLY A 174 1.73 10.53 -12.03
CA GLY A 174 3.13 10.44 -11.63
C GLY A 174 3.78 9.11 -12.00
N SER A 175 3.04 8.00 -11.86
CA SER A 175 3.52 6.66 -12.25
C SER A 175 3.80 6.55 -13.75
N ALA A 176 2.89 7.06 -14.60
CA ALA A 176 3.08 7.06 -16.05
C ALA A 176 4.30 7.88 -16.46
N ARG A 177 4.50 9.04 -15.83
CA ARG A 177 5.68 9.90 -16.06
C ARG A 177 6.96 9.17 -15.67
N LEU A 178 7.05 8.67 -14.43
CA LEU A 178 8.24 7.98 -13.95
C LEU A 178 8.56 6.72 -14.74
N ALA A 179 7.53 5.94 -15.13
CA ALA A 179 7.73 4.78 -15.99
C ALA A 179 8.33 5.16 -17.35
N SER A 180 7.83 6.23 -17.96
CA SER A 180 8.35 6.72 -19.24
C SER A 180 9.78 7.24 -19.11
N GLU A 181 10.08 8.03 -18.08
CA GLU A 181 11.43 8.52 -17.82
C GLU A 181 12.42 7.38 -17.49
N MET A 182 11.99 6.38 -16.75
CA MET A 182 12.78 5.17 -16.50
C MET A 182 13.10 4.42 -17.79
N LEU A 183 12.13 4.32 -18.73
CA LEU A 183 12.38 3.71 -20.04
C LEU A 183 13.43 4.51 -20.81
N LYS A 184 13.32 5.85 -20.85
CA LYS A 184 14.31 6.74 -21.47
C LYS A 184 15.70 6.50 -20.87
N ALA A 185 15.81 6.54 -19.55
CA ALA A 185 17.09 6.37 -18.85
C ALA A 185 17.76 5.01 -19.13
N LYS A 186 16.94 3.93 -19.13
CA LYS A 186 17.46 2.57 -19.35
C LYS A 186 17.82 2.26 -20.81
N THR A 187 17.15 2.89 -21.77
CA THR A 187 17.33 2.61 -23.20
C THR A 187 18.11 3.68 -23.95
N GLY A 188 18.28 4.88 -23.36
CA GLY A 188 18.95 5.99 -24.00
C GLY A 188 18.14 6.63 -25.14
N ILE A 189 16.82 6.44 -25.18
CA ILE A 189 15.94 7.14 -26.14
C ILE A 189 15.68 8.58 -25.68
N ASP A 190 15.55 9.49 -26.65
CA ASP A 190 15.18 10.88 -26.38
C ASP A 190 13.76 11.15 -26.89
N MET A 191 12.87 11.49 -25.94
CA MET A 191 11.45 11.75 -26.19
C MET A 191 10.97 12.93 -25.36
N LEU A 192 10.05 13.72 -25.90
CA LEU A 192 9.44 14.87 -25.25
C LEU A 192 8.34 14.39 -24.26
N SER A 193 8.34 14.92 -23.05
CA SER A 193 7.27 14.69 -22.08
C SER A 193 6.12 15.66 -22.27
N VAL A 194 4.91 15.15 -22.47
CA VAL A 194 3.68 15.94 -22.59
C VAL A 194 2.78 15.63 -21.38
N PRO A 195 2.58 16.60 -20.47
CA PRO A 195 1.74 16.42 -19.31
C PRO A 195 0.25 16.51 -19.67
N TYR A 196 -0.56 15.62 -19.07
CA TYR A 196 -2.02 15.58 -19.18
C TYR A 196 -2.67 15.59 -17.80
N LYS A 197 -3.94 16.01 -17.73
CA LYS A 197 -4.73 15.93 -16.48
C LYS A 197 -5.08 14.48 -16.09
N SER A 198 -5.05 13.55 -17.05
CA SER A 198 -5.31 12.12 -16.82
C SER A 198 -4.75 11.26 -17.94
N ASN A 199 -4.49 9.96 -17.67
CA ASN A 199 -4.11 9.00 -18.70
C ASN A 199 -5.21 8.77 -19.74
N VAL A 200 -6.50 9.04 -19.43
CA VAL A 200 -7.60 8.96 -20.39
C VAL A 200 -7.45 10.01 -21.50
N GLN A 201 -7.07 11.24 -21.15
CA GLN A 201 -6.80 12.28 -22.15
C GLN A 201 -5.57 11.94 -22.98
N ALA A 202 -4.47 11.51 -22.33
CA ALA A 202 -3.27 11.08 -23.04
C ALA A 202 -3.54 9.91 -24.00
N LEU A 203 -4.42 8.97 -23.64
CA LEU A 203 -4.84 7.87 -24.52
C LEU A 203 -5.58 8.37 -25.76
N THR A 204 -6.42 9.40 -25.64
CA THR A 204 -7.10 10.01 -26.79
C THR A 204 -6.08 10.54 -27.80
N ASP A 205 -5.08 11.26 -27.33
CA ASP A 205 -4.03 11.83 -28.14
C ASP A 205 -3.04 10.77 -28.68
N LEU A 206 -2.81 9.69 -27.92
CA LEU A 206 -2.07 8.51 -28.40
C LEU A 206 -2.77 7.88 -29.60
N ARG A 207 -4.07 7.67 -29.51
CA ARG A 207 -4.88 7.12 -30.62
C ARG A 207 -4.88 8.04 -31.84
N GLY A 208 -4.95 9.35 -31.60
CA GLY A 208 -4.91 10.36 -32.65
C GLY A 208 -3.52 10.62 -33.25
N GLY A 209 -2.45 9.99 -32.72
CA GLY A 209 -1.06 10.17 -33.20
C GLY A 209 -0.38 11.48 -32.73
N GLN A 210 -1.04 12.26 -31.87
CA GLN A 210 -0.45 13.50 -31.32
C GLN A 210 0.73 13.19 -30.38
N ILE A 211 0.70 12.04 -29.72
CA ILE A 211 1.82 11.46 -29.00
C ILE A 211 2.07 10.04 -29.50
N GLN A 212 3.29 9.53 -29.34
CA GLN A 212 3.69 8.24 -29.89
C GLN A 212 3.70 7.13 -28.83
N MET A 213 3.78 7.49 -27.54
CA MET A 213 3.90 6.53 -26.44
C MET A 213 3.09 6.96 -25.23
N LEU A 214 2.55 5.96 -24.51
CA LEU A 214 1.92 6.12 -23.19
C LEU A 214 2.22 4.88 -22.33
N MET A 215 2.69 5.11 -21.11
CA MET A 215 2.64 4.13 -20.05
C MET A 215 1.27 4.22 -19.36
N GLY A 216 0.37 3.33 -19.68
CA GLY A 216 -1.02 3.38 -19.20
C GLY A 216 -1.40 2.16 -18.37
N ASP A 217 -2.40 2.33 -17.50
CA ASP A 217 -2.93 1.25 -16.68
C ASP A 217 -3.53 0.14 -17.56
N ILE A 218 -3.39 -1.12 -17.16
CA ILE A 218 -3.89 -2.27 -17.93
C ILE A 218 -5.38 -2.13 -18.24
N ALA A 219 -6.19 -1.75 -17.25
CA ALA A 219 -7.63 -1.58 -17.44
C ALA A 219 -7.98 -0.54 -18.54
N LEU A 220 -7.17 0.52 -18.66
CA LEU A 220 -7.32 1.56 -19.68
C LEU A 220 -6.83 1.09 -21.06
N MET A 221 -5.67 0.41 -21.08
CA MET A 221 -4.97 0.07 -22.34
C MET A 221 -5.50 -1.20 -23.02
N LEU A 222 -5.88 -2.21 -22.24
CA LEU A 222 -6.26 -3.52 -22.74
C LEU A 222 -7.41 -3.48 -23.79
N PRO A 223 -8.52 -2.73 -23.62
CA PRO A 223 -9.55 -2.60 -24.64
C PRO A 223 -9.03 -1.99 -25.95
N GLN A 224 -8.10 -1.04 -25.87
CA GLN A 224 -7.52 -0.36 -27.02
C GLN A 224 -6.52 -1.24 -27.79
N ILE A 225 -5.79 -2.08 -27.06
CA ILE A 225 -4.87 -3.05 -27.65
C ILE A 225 -5.66 -4.15 -28.34
N ARG A 226 -6.73 -4.66 -27.72
CA ARG A 226 -7.61 -5.69 -28.31
C ARG A 226 -8.32 -5.22 -29.58
N SER A 227 -8.66 -3.93 -29.64
CA SER A 227 -9.27 -3.34 -30.85
C SER A 227 -8.26 -2.95 -31.93
N GLY A 228 -6.94 -3.06 -31.67
CA GLY A 228 -5.90 -2.63 -32.58
C GLY A 228 -5.69 -1.10 -32.68
N ALA A 229 -6.42 -0.32 -31.88
CA ALA A 229 -6.29 1.15 -31.85
C ALA A 229 -4.94 1.61 -31.31
N VAL A 230 -4.30 0.77 -30.48
CA VAL A 230 -2.98 0.98 -29.90
C VAL A 230 -2.22 -0.33 -29.94
N LYS A 231 -0.91 -0.29 -30.18
CA LYS A 231 -0.05 -1.47 -30.04
C LYS A 231 0.50 -1.53 -28.60
N GLY A 232 0.30 -2.67 -27.89
CA GLY A 232 0.94 -2.96 -26.62
C GLY A 232 2.27 -3.65 -26.88
N LEU A 233 3.34 -3.21 -26.21
CA LEU A 233 4.69 -3.76 -26.45
C LEU A 233 5.23 -4.52 -25.23
N GLY A 234 4.77 -4.24 -24.03
CA GLY A 234 5.21 -4.90 -22.81
C GLY A 234 4.59 -4.33 -21.55
N VAL A 235 4.62 -5.10 -20.47
CA VAL A 235 4.15 -4.67 -19.14
C VAL A 235 5.34 -4.27 -18.25
N SER A 236 5.09 -3.33 -17.35
CA SER A 236 6.13 -2.74 -16.50
C SER A 236 6.46 -3.54 -15.23
N SER A 237 5.76 -4.63 -14.97
CA SER A 237 5.96 -5.50 -13.81
C SER A 237 7.12 -6.49 -14.03
N ALA A 238 7.66 -7.03 -12.93
CA ALA A 238 8.69 -8.09 -12.98
C ALA A 238 8.18 -9.42 -13.54
N ARG A 239 6.86 -9.64 -13.52
CA ARG A 239 6.20 -10.81 -14.08
C ARG A 239 5.09 -10.37 -15.01
N ARG A 240 4.73 -11.21 -15.98
CA ARG A 240 3.57 -10.97 -16.86
C ARG A 240 2.30 -10.84 -16.04
N SER A 241 1.43 -9.91 -16.42
CA SER A 241 0.14 -9.74 -15.74
C SER A 241 -0.83 -10.86 -16.12
N ALA A 242 -1.62 -11.32 -15.14
CA ALA A 242 -2.68 -12.29 -15.37
C ALA A 242 -3.76 -11.78 -16.34
N ALA A 243 -3.96 -10.46 -16.43
CA ALA A 243 -4.87 -9.84 -17.40
C ALA A 243 -4.33 -9.85 -18.83
N MET A 244 -3.01 -10.02 -19.02
CA MET A 244 -2.31 -9.99 -20.31
C MET A 244 -1.17 -11.05 -20.33
N PRO A 245 -1.49 -12.36 -20.22
CA PRO A 245 -0.47 -13.41 -20.03
C PRO A 245 0.48 -13.56 -21.21
N ASP A 246 0.04 -13.19 -22.42
CA ASP A 246 0.86 -13.25 -23.63
C ASP A 246 1.76 -12.02 -23.79
N MET A 247 1.50 -10.92 -23.06
CA MET A 247 2.30 -9.70 -23.13
C MET A 247 3.59 -9.90 -22.33
N PRO A 248 4.79 -9.75 -22.95
CA PRO A 248 6.05 -9.85 -22.22
C PRO A 248 6.20 -8.71 -21.22
N THR A 249 7.02 -8.91 -20.19
CA THR A 249 7.50 -7.79 -19.37
C THR A 249 8.49 -6.95 -20.17
N LEU A 250 8.67 -5.69 -19.80
CA LEU A 250 9.71 -4.85 -20.43
C LEU A 250 11.11 -5.42 -20.20
N ALA A 251 11.33 -6.09 -19.08
CA ALA A 251 12.59 -6.78 -18.79
C ALA A 251 12.81 -7.97 -19.75
N GLU A 252 11.81 -8.84 -19.98
CA GLU A 252 11.85 -9.91 -20.97
C GLU A 252 12.02 -9.37 -22.39
N ALA A 253 11.41 -8.22 -22.67
CA ALA A 253 11.42 -7.57 -23.99
C ALA A 253 12.69 -6.74 -24.26
N GLY A 254 13.76 -6.90 -23.47
CA GLY A 254 15.08 -6.33 -23.75
C GLY A 254 15.41 -5.03 -23.02
N VAL A 255 14.71 -4.71 -21.92
CA VAL A 255 15.07 -3.62 -20.99
C VAL A 255 15.42 -4.21 -19.61
N PRO A 256 16.63 -4.73 -19.41
CA PRO A 256 16.99 -5.45 -18.18
C PRO A 256 16.78 -4.63 -16.92
N GLY A 257 16.22 -5.27 -15.89
CA GLY A 257 15.95 -4.63 -14.60
C GLY A 257 14.91 -3.52 -14.67
N TYR A 258 14.06 -3.51 -15.71
CA TYR A 258 12.90 -2.63 -15.73
C TYR A 258 11.81 -3.20 -14.83
N GLU A 259 11.46 -2.45 -13.79
CA GLU A 259 10.29 -2.73 -12.97
C GLU A 259 9.79 -1.43 -12.34
N LEU A 260 8.58 -1.04 -12.71
CA LEU A 260 7.85 0.03 -12.06
C LEU A 260 6.37 -0.33 -12.02
N VAL A 261 5.83 -0.52 -10.83
CA VAL A 261 4.43 -0.89 -10.61
C VAL A 261 3.76 0.05 -9.64
N GLY A 262 2.46 0.24 -9.80
CA GLY A 262 1.62 0.69 -8.72
C GLY A 262 1.40 -0.45 -7.73
N PHE A 263 1.21 -0.14 -6.46
CA PHE A 263 0.78 -1.12 -5.47
C PHE A 263 -0.37 -0.59 -4.63
N ILE A 264 -1.14 -1.50 -4.09
CA ILE A 264 -2.20 -1.25 -3.14
C ILE A 264 -1.89 -2.12 -1.93
N ALA A 265 -1.95 -1.54 -0.74
CA ALA A 265 -1.59 -2.24 0.49
C ALA A 265 -2.45 -1.77 1.67
N ALA A 266 -2.60 -2.65 2.65
CA ALA A 266 -3.29 -2.39 3.90
C ALA A 266 -2.28 -2.07 5.00
N PHE A 267 -2.56 -1.01 5.76
CA PHE A 267 -1.75 -0.54 6.87
C PHE A 267 -2.64 -0.25 8.08
N ALA A 268 -2.08 -0.37 9.27
CA ALA A 268 -2.65 0.12 10.52
C ALA A 268 -1.81 1.30 11.04
N PRO A 269 -2.30 2.08 12.04
CA PRO A 269 -1.47 3.06 12.74
C PRO A 269 -0.22 2.43 13.36
N ALA A 270 0.87 3.17 13.45
CA ALA A 270 2.08 2.73 14.15
C ALA A 270 1.75 2.25 15.57
N LYS A 271 2.49 1.26 16.06
CA LYS A 271 2.31 0.65 17.40
C LYS A 271 1.02 -0.16 17.56
N THR A 272 0.29 -0.47 16.50
CA THR A 272 -0.79 -1.45 16.56
C THR A 272 -0.21 -2.79 17.04
N PRO A 273 -0.83 -3.44 18.05
CA PRO A 273 -0.27 -4.66 18.62
C PRO A 273 -0.05 -5.77 17.59
N GLU A 274 1.10 -6.42 17.64
CA GLU A 274 1.50 -7.48 16.70
C GLU A 274 0.46 -8.59 16.54
N PRO A 275 -0.23 -9.08 17.60
CA PRO A 275 -1.29 -10.09 17.43
C PRO A 275 -2.46 -9.60 16.57
N VAL A 276 -2.79 -8.30 16.62
CA VAL A 276 -3.85 -7.67 15.81
C VAL A 276 -3.41 -7.61 14.35
N VAL A 277 -2.19 -7.12 14.08
CA VAL A 277 -1.61 -7.07 12.74
C VAL A 277 -1.56 -8.46 12.11
N ARG A 278 -1.10 -9.46 12.86
CA ARG A 278 -1.01 -10.85 12.42
C ARG A 278 -2.39 -11.42 12.09
N ARG A 279 -3.39 -11.17 12.92
CA ARG A 279 -4.77 -11.64 12.69
C ARG A 279 -5.33 -11.04 11.40
N LEU A 280 -5.17 -9.73 11.19
CA LEU A 280 -5.59 -9.05 9.96
C LEU A 280 -4.84 -9.57 8.73
N ASN A 281 -3.52 -9.74 8.83
CA ASN A 281 -2.72 -10.29 7.75
C ASN A 281 -3.20 -11.68 7.33
N GLN A 282 -3.40 -12.60 8.28
CA GLN A 282 -3.85 -13.96 8.00
C GLN A 282 -5.17 -13.99 7.22
N GLU A 283 -6.16 -13.20 7.65
CA GLU A 283 -7.47 -13.15 6.98
C GLU A 283 -7.36 -12.50 5.60
N ILE A 284 -6.62 -11.41 5.47
CA ILE A 284 -6.40 -10.73 4.19
C ILE A 284 -5.68 -11.66 3.19
N VAL A 285 -4.59 -12.30 3.61
CA VAL A 285 -3.83 -13.23 2.75
C VAL A 285 -4.68 -14.39 2.29
N LYS A 286 -5.51 -14.94 3.18
CA LYS A 286 -6.46 -16.01 2.85
C LYS A 286 -7.44 -15.56 1.76
N ILE A 287 -8.05 -14.39 1.91
CA ILE A 287 -9.01 -13.83 0.94
C ILE A 287 -8.33 -13.55 -0.41
N LEU A 288 -7.13 -12.98 -0.40
CA LEU A 288 -6.39 -12.67 -1.64
C LEU A 288 -5.99 -13.92 -2.44
N ARG A 289 -5.92 -15.10 -1.79
CA ARG A 289 -5.65 -16.40 -2.43
C ARG A 289 -6.89 -17.10 -2.95
N GLU A 290 -8.08 -16.62 -2.62
CA GLU A 290 -9.32 -17.17 -3.16
C GLU A 290 -9.39 -16.87 -4.67
N LYS A 291 -9.66 -17.90 -5.47
CA LYS A 291 -9.63 -17.79 -6.94
C LYS A 291 -10.58 -16.72 -7.46
N ASP A 292 -11.81 -16.68 -6.95
CA ASP A 292 -12.83 -15.70 -7.36
C ASP A 292 -12.41 -14.26 -7.05
N PHE A 293 -11.71 -14.07 -5.92
CA PHE A 293 -11.18 -12.76 -5.55
C PHE A 293 -10.00 -12.35 -6.45
N ALA A 294 -9.03 -13.24 -6.64
CA ALA A 294 -7.87 -13.00 -7.52
C ALA A 294 -8.29 -12.73 -8.97
N ASP A 295 -9.21 -13.52 -9.52
CA ASP A 295 -9.76 -13.33 -10.87
C ASP A 295 -10.47 -11.97 -11.01
N SER A 296 -11.18 -11.54 -9.96
CA SER A 296 -11.84 -10.23 -9.95
C SER A 296 -10.86 -9.05 -9.94
N LEU A 297 -9.71 -9.20 -9.28
CA LEU A 297 -8.63 -8.21 -9.31
C LEU A 297 -7.96 -8.17 -10.68
N ALA A 298 -7.64 -9.34 -11.24
CA ALA A 298 -7.04 -9.44 -12.56
C ALA A 298 -7.91 -8.78 -13.64
N ALA A 299 -9.24 -8.95 -13.57
CA ALA A 299 -10.17 -8.27 -14.46
C ALA A 299 -10.12 -6.74 -14.36
N ALA A 300 -9.73 -6.21 -13.19
CA ALA A 300 -9.51 -4.78 -12.96
C ALA A 300 -8.05 -4.34 -13.26
N GLY A 301 -7.21 -5.22 -13.80
CA GLY A 301 -5.80 -4.93 -14.09
C GLY A 301 -4.89 -4.90 -12.87
N VAL A 302 -5.30 -5.56 -11.79
CA VAL A 302 -4.53 -5.68 -10.54
C VAL A 302 -4.23 -7.15 -10.29
N ASP A 303 -2.98 -7.52 -10.19
CA ASP A 303 -2.56 -8.87 -9.82
C ASP A 303 -2.49 -8.98 -8.29
N ALA A 304 -3.19 -9.95 -7.70
CA ALA A 304 -3.14 -10.22 -6.26
C ALA A 304 -1.69 -10.51 -5.82
N ALA A 305 -1.21 -9.84 -4.80
CA ALA A 305 0.19 -9.94 -4.38
C ALA A 305 0.34 -9.89 -2.85
N PRO A 306 -0.26 -10.86 -2.13
CA PRO A 306 -0.20 -10.89 -0.67
C PRO A 306 1.23 -11.03 -0.16
N THR A 307 1.51 -10.38 0.98
CA THR A 307 2.80 -10.44 1.68
C THR A 307 2.58 -10.61 3.17
N THR A 308 3.65 -10.98 3.86
CA THR A 308 3.78 -10.78 5.30
C THR A 308 3.94 -9.28 5.62
N PRO A 309 3.72 -8.87 6.88
CA PRO A 309 4.00 -7.50 7.31
C PRO A 309 5.46 -7.08 7.10
N ALA A 310 6.41 -7.96 7.37
CA ALA A 310 7.84 -7.70 7.19
C ALA A 310 8.19 -7.48 5.71
N GLU A 311 7.75 -8.37 4.81
CA GLU A 311 7.93 -8.21 3.37
C GLU A 311 7.32 -6.91 2.84
N LEU A 312 6.15 -6.50 3.36
CA LEU A 312 5.56 -5.22 2.96
C LEU A 312 6.39 -4.03 3.46
N ARG A 313 6.95 -4.09 4.67
CA ARG A 313 7.84 -3.04 5.21
C ARG A 313 9.08 -2.87 4.32
N ASP A 314 9.75 -3.96 4.01
CA ASP A 314 10.95 -3.96 3.16
C ASP A 314 10.61 -3.46 1.75
N TRP A 315 9.46 -3.86 1.22
CA TRP A 315 8.96 -3.39 -0.07
C TRP A 315 8.73 -1.87 -0.06
N VAL A 316 8.05 -1.31 0.94
CA VAL A 316 7.78 0.15 1.04
C VAL A 316 9.09 0.93 1.12
N ILE A 317 10.06 0.46 1.92
CA ILE A 317 11.38 1.09 2.02
C ILE A 317 12.09 1.10 0.65
N SER A 318 12.10 -0.02 -0.03
CA SER A 318 12.75 -0.14 -1.35
C SER A 318 12.06 0.70 -2.42
N GLU A 319 10.72 0.73 -2.41
CA GLU A 319 9.94 1.55 -3.34
C GLU A 319 10.14 3.04 -3.08
N THR A 320 10.10 3.48 -1.82
CA THR A 320 10.36 4.88 -1.47
C THR A 320 11.71 5.34 -2.00
N LYS A 321 12.75 4.52 -1.82
CA LYS A 321 14.08 4.82 -2.37
C LYS A 321 14.08 4.85 -3.90
N LYS A 322 13.48 3.85 -4.55
CA LYS A 322 13.37 3.77 -6.02
C LYS A 322 12.68 5.00 -6.60
N TRP A 323 11.53 5.40 -6.02
CA TRP A 323 10.78 6.57 -6.47
C TRP A 323 11.58 7.85 -6.29
N HIS A 324 12.29 8.00 -5.17
CA HIS A 324 13.18 9.15 -4.93
C HIS A 324 14.30 9.23 -5.99
N ASP A 325 14.98 8.12 -6.26
CA ASP A 325 16.07 8.07 -7.23
C ASP A 325 15.57 8.37 -8.66
N LEU A 326 14.41 7.84 -9.03
CA LEU A 326 13.77 8.11 -10.33
C LEU A 326 13.30 9.56 -10.46
N ALA A 327 12.68 10.12 -9.43
CA ALA A 327 12.23 11.52 -9.43
C ALA A 327 13.42 12.47 -9.60
N ARG A 328 14.53 12.21 -8.87
CA ARG A 328 15.78 12.98 -9.00
C ARG A 328 16.39 12.85 -10.40
N ALA A 329 16.46 11.64 -10.95
CA ALA A 329 17.00 11.41 -12.30
C ALA A 329 16.15 12.11 -13.39
N ALA A 330 14.84 12.23 -13.17
CA ALA A 330 13.90 12.93 -14.04
C ALA A 330 13.84 14.46 -13.79
N ASN A 331 14.68 15.02 -12.90
CA ASN A 331 14.66 16.42 -12.46
C ASN A 331 13.28 16.90 -11.95
N ILE A 332 12.50 16.01 -11.35
CA ILE A 332 11.22 16.36 -10.73
C ILE A 332 11.53 16.99 -9.37
N GLN A 333 11.13 18.25 -9.22
CA GLN A 333 11.29 18.98 -7.95
C GLN A 333 10.06 18.77 -7.07
N PRO A 334 10.23 18.60 -5.73
CA PRO A 334 9.11 18.58 -4.79
C PRO A 334 8.37 19.93 -4.79
N GLU A 335 7.05 19.89 -4.77
CA GLU A 335 6.15 21.06 -4.76
C GLU A 335 5.55 21.31 -3.36
#